data_ab0abcff9cf331eab670fda86db98b88
#
_entry.id   ab0abcff9cf331eab670fda86db98b88
#
_cell.length_a   1.000
_cell.length_b   1.000
_cell.length_c   1.000
_cell.angle_alpha   90.00
_cell.angle_beta   90.00
_cell.angle_gamma   90.00
#
_symmetry.space_group_name_H-M   'P 1'
#
loop_
_entity.id
_entity.type
_entity.pdbx_description
1 polymer ?
#
loop_
_entity_poly.entity_id
_entity_poly.type
_entity_poly.pdbx_seq_one_letter_code
_entity_poly.pdbx_strand_id
1 'polypeptide(L)'
;EGRAKLEAGDTRFEDHEISMDEMCAILFTSGTTGSSKGVMLSHRNLTAAADAACRATRFDRNSRFVSVLPIHHTYELTCAHLAHGNLGCTSYINESLRYATRNFKEFKPNSLILVPLFLETIHRKIWDEIRKKKMEKKVRSAMAIALTLLKTGVDVREKMFSEITAAFGGKLKYIIVGGAPIDPQII
;
A
#
# COMPACT_ATOMS: atom_id res chain seq x y z
N GLU A 1 -17.92 5.01 -25.40
CA GLU A 1 -17.26 5.85 -26.45
C GLU A 1 -15.95 5.20 -26.91
N GLY A 2 -14.97 4.90 -26.05
CA GLY A 2 -13.70 4.28 -26.45
C GLY A 2 -13.85 2.92 -27.12
N ARG A 3 -14.70 2.02 -26.56
CA ARG A 3 -14.96 0.72 -27.16
C ARG A 3 -15.52 0.82 -28.57
N ALA A 4 -16.44 1.75 -28.83
CA ALA A 4 -17.01 1.95 -30.16
C ALA A 4 -15.96 2.42 -31.19
N LYS A 5 -14.95 3.16 -30.76
CA LYS A 5 -13.81 3.57 -31.62
C LYS A 5 -12.93 2.37 -31.96
N LEU A 6 -12.60 1.51 -30.99
CA LEU A 6 -11.83 0.29 -31.23
C LEU A 6 -12.59 -0.68 -32.16
N GLU A 7 -13.88 -0.87 -31.94
CA GLU A 7 -14.74 -1.70 -32.81
C GLU A 7 -14.85 -1.12 -34.24
N ALA A 8 -14.70 0.21 -34.38
CA ALA A 8 -14.63 0.88 -35.69
C ALA A 8 -13.21 0.86 -36.32
N GLY A 9 -12.24 0.16 -35.71
CA GLY A 9 -10.87 0.01 -36.22
C GLY A 9 -9.96 1.20 -35.94
N ASP A 10 -10.28 2.04 -34.95
CA ASP A 10 -9.41 3.15 -34.52
C ASP A 10 -8.27 2.62 -33.67
N THR A 11 -7.08 2.49 -34.25
CA THR A 11 -5.86 1.98 -33.60
C THR A 11 -4.91 3.07 -33.09
N ARG A 12 -5.28 4.35 -33.24
CA ARG A 12 -4.41 5.47 -32.89
C ARG A 12 -3.83 5.44 -31.50
N PHE A 13 -4.53 4.86 -30.53
CA PHE A 13 -4.04 4.69 -29.16
C PHE A 13 -2.97 3.59 -29.07
N GLU A 14 -3.17 2.49 -29.79
CA GLU A 14 -2.25 1.33 -29.78
C GLU A 14 -0.98 1.63 -30.59
N ASP A 15 -1.13 2.36 -31.69
CA ASP A 15 -0.05 2.72 -32.62
C ASP A 15 0.77 3.94 -32.15
N HIS A 16 0.36 4.58 -31.04
CA HIS A 16 1.05 5.77 -30.54
C HIS A 16 2.42 5.40 -29.94
N GLU A 17 3.48 5.90 -30.57
CA GLU A 17 4.84 5.76 -30.05
C GLU A 17 5.07 6.68 -28.84
N ILE A 18 5.45 6.08 -27.71
CA ILE A 18 5.75 6.83 -26.48
C ILE A 18 7.24 7.14 -26.44
N SER A 19 7.59 8.44 -26.46
CA SER A 19 8.95 8.87 -26.16
C SER A 19 9.22 8.77 -24.65
N MET A 20 10.19 7.95 -24.24
CA MET A 20 10.52 7.73 -22.84
C MET A 20 11.01 9.00 -22.12
N ASP A 21 11.57 9.94 -22.85
CA ASP A 21 12.14 11.18 -22.30
C ASP A 21 11.15 12.36 -22.35
N GLU A 22 9.98 12.16 -22.98
CA GLU A 22 8.92 13.16 -22.99
C GLU A 22 8.30 13.31 -21.61
N MET A 23 7.98 14.56 -21.22
CA MET A 23 7.30 14.87 -19.99
C MET A 23 5.85 14.32 -20.03
N CYS A 24 5.50 13.48 -19.06
CA CYS A 24 4.17 12.88 -18.99
C CYS A 24 3.39 13.25 -17.71
N ALA A 25 4.05 13.82 -16.71
CA ALA A 25 3.41 14.21 -15.46
C ALA A 25 4.08 15.42 -14.81
N ILE A 26 3.29 16.22 -14.10
CA ILE A 26 3.77 17.28 -13.20
C ILE A 26 3.20 16.99 -11.82
N LEU A 27 4.07 16.72 -10.84
CA LEU A 27 3.68 16.50 -9.46
C LEU A 27 4.07 17.70 -8.60
N PHE A 28 3.08 18.26 -7.90
CA PHE A 28 3.32 19.41 -7.04
C PHE A 28 3.79 18.98 -5.65
N THR A 29 4.86 19.61 -5.17
CA THR A 29 5.37 19.43 -3.83
C THR A 29 5.31 20.76 -3.06
N SER A 30 5.06 20.68 -1.74
CA SER A 30 5.21 21.84 -0.86
C SER A 30 6.71 22.16 -0.72
N GLY A 31 7.17 23.16 -1.50
CA GLY A 31 8.57 23.58 -1.42
C GLY A 31 8.95 24.08 0.00
N THR A 32 10.20 23.90 0.39
CA THR A 32 10.77 24.40 1.66
C THR A 32 10.70 25.93 1.80
N THR A 33 10.47 26.65 0.69
CA THR A 33 10.36 28.11 0.61
C THR A 33 8.92 28.63 0.67
N GLY A 34 7.94 27.75 0.96
CA GLY A 34 6.50 28.12 1.07
C GLY A 34 5.74 28.21 -0.26
N SER A 35 6.42 28.19 -1.40
CA SER A 35 5.77 28.11 -2.71
C SER A 35 5.73 26.68 -3.24
N SER A 36 4.61 26.26 -3.77
CA SER A 36 4.47 24.93 -4.40
C SER A 36 5.34 24.85 -5.66
N LYS A 37 6.08 23.75 -5.80
CA LYS A 37 6.94 23.49 -6.96
C LYS A 37 6.38 22.33 -7.77
N GLY A 38 6.26 22.52 -9.08
CA GLY A 38 5.88 21.47 -10.02
C GLY A 38 7.13 20.68 -10.47
N VAL A 39 7.19 19.40 -10.09
CA VAL A 39 8.24 18.48 -10.54
C VAL A 39 7.79 17.84 -11.84
N MET A 40 8.52 18.14 -12.91
CA MET A 40 8.28 17.54 -14.23
C MET A 40 8.89 16.14 -14.29
N LEU A 41 8.09 15.15 -14.66
CA LEU A 41 8.51 13.75 -14.76
C LEU A 41 8.27 13.23 -16.17
N SER A 42 9.28 12.54 -16.72
CA SER A 42 9.16 11.81 -17.96
C SER A 42 8.60 10.40 -17.75
N HIS A 43 8.20 9.74 -18.84
CA HIS A 43 7.85 8.32 -18.81
C HIS A 43 8.99 7.47 -18.21
N ARG A 44 10.24 7.78 -18.56
CA ARG A 44 11.42 7.09 -18.00
C ARG A 44 11.54 7.23 -16.48
N ASN A 45 11.25 8.42 -15.93
CA ASN A 45 11.31 8.63 -14.47
C ASN A 45 10.28 7.76 -13.76
N LEU A 46 9.04 7.74 -14.24
CA LEU A 46 7.95 7.00 -13.62
C LEU A 46 8.16 5.48 -13.75
N THR A 47 8.53 5.00 -14.93
CA THR A 47 8.75 3.58 -15.18
C THR A 47 9.95 3.05 -14.41
N ALA A 48 11.07 3.80 -14.33
CA ALA A 48 12.23 3.40 -13.54
C ALA A 48 11.90 3.32 -12.05
N ALA A 49 11.14 4.27 -11.53
CA ALA A 49 10.72 4.26 -10.12
C ALA A 49 9.74 3.11 -9.83
N ALA A 50 8.78 2.83 -10.72
CA ALA A 50 7.86 1.71 -10.61
C ALA A 50 8.59 0.36 -10.66
N ASP A 51 9.54 0.18 -11.56
CA ASP A 51 10.36 -1.02 -11.66
C ASP A 51 11.23 -1.23 -10.41
N ALA A 52 11.84 -0.18 -9.89
CA ALA A 52 12.58 -0.23 -8.63
C ALA A 52 11.67 -0.64 -7.45
N ALA A 53 10.45 -0.12 -7.38
CA ALA A 53 9.46 -0.51 -6.38
C ALA A 53 9.06 -1.99 -6.53
N CYS A 54 8.85 -2.49 -7.75
CA CYS A 54 8.57 -3.89 -8.01
C CYS A 54 9.69 -4.81 -7.53
N ARG A 55 10.96 -4.44 -7.76
CA ARG A 55 12.13 -5.22 -7.32
C ARG A 55 12.34 -5.18 -5.80
N ALA A 56 12.04 -4.06 -5.17
CA ALA A 56 12.21 -3.87 -3.73
C ALA A 56 11.12 -4.56 -2.91
N THR A 57 9.99 -4.88 -3.53
CA THR A 57 8.83 -5.46 -2.86
C THR A 57 8.65 -6.94 -3.22
N ARG A 58 7.80 -7.63 -2.46
CA ARG A 58 7.43 -9.03 -2.73
C ARG A 58 6.08 -9.15 -3.42
N PHE A 59 5.71 -8.15 -4.21
CA PHE A 59 4.47 -8.17 -4.97
C PHE A 59 4.55 -9.17 -6.12
N ASP A 60 3.44 -9.83 -6.39
CA ASP A 60 3.23 -10.72 -7.52
C ASP A 60 1.79 -10.55 -8.06
N ARG A 61 1.43 -11.29 -9.09
CA ARG A 61 0.07 -11.26 -9.69
C ARG A 61 -1.06 -11.58 -8.71
N ASN A 62 -0.76 -12.27 -7.61
CA ASN A 62 -1.74 -12.60 -6.58
C ASN A 62 -1.83 -11.51 -5.51
N SER A 63 -1.02 -10.48 -5.63
CA SER A 63 -1.07 -9.36 -4.70
C SER A 63 -2.36 -8.58 -4.86
N ARG A 64 -2.99 -8.32 -3.72
CA ARG A 64 -4.23 -7.56 -3.59
C ARG A 64 -3.99 -6.43 -2.63
N PHE A 65 -4.15 -5.22 -3.10
CA PHE A 65 -3.91 -4.06 -2.24
C PHE A 65 -5.11 -3.12 -2.22
N VAL A 66 -5.25 -2.39 -1.12
CA VAL A 66 -6.24 -1.32 -0.98
C VAL A 66 -5.49 0.00 -0.93
N SER A 67 -5.73 0.86 -1.91
CA SER A 67 -5.20 2.21 -1.99
C SER A 67 -5.90 3.08 -0.96
N VAL A 68 -5.17 3.58 0.01
CA VAL A 68 -5.71 4.42 1.11
C VAL A 68 -5.07 5.81 1.16
N LEU A 69 -3.96 6.00 0.47
CA LEU A 69 -3.27 7.28 0.40
C LEU A 69 -3.75 8.08 -0.82
N PRO A 70 -3.55 9.41 -0.83
CA PRO A 70 -3.92 10.23 -1.97
C PRO A 70 -3.08 9.89 -3.21
N ILE A 71 -3.73 9.55 -4.32
CA ILE A 71 -3.06 9.14 -5.57
C ILE A 71 -2.19 10.25 -6.19
N HIS A 72 -2.44 11.51 -5.85
CA HIS A 72 -1.64 12.64 -6.32
C HIS A 72 -0.28 12.76 -5.60
N HIS A 73 -0.03 11.97 -4.56
CA HIS A 73 1.30 11.85 -3.96
C HIS A 73 2.14 10.80 -4.68
N THR A 74 3.41 11.14 -4.97
CA THR A 74 4.37 10.28 -5.67
C THR A 74 4.45 8.88 -5.09
N TYR A 75 4.45 8.75 -3.77
CA TYR A 75 4.57 7.47 -3.09
C TYR A 75 3.40 6.53 -3.43
N GLU A 76 2.17 7.02 -3.35
CA GLU A 76 0.98 6.23 -3.70
C GLU A 76 0.93 5.96 -5.22
N LEU A 77 1.14 7.00 -6.04
CA LEU A 77 1.14 6.85 -7.49
C LEU A 77 2.14 5.79 -7.95
N THR A 78 3.39 5.89 -7.49
CA THR A 78 4.48 5.06 -8.00
C THR A 78 4.50 3.68 -7.37
N CYS A 79 4.52 3.61 -6.02
CA CYS A 79 4.69 2.33 -5.32
C CYS A 79 3.41 1.51 -5.26
N ALA A 80 2.24 2.17 -5.25
CA ALA A 80 0.96 1.49 -5.21
C ALA A 80 0.39 1.25 -6.61
N HIS A 81 0.11 2.31 -7.37
CA HIS A 81 -0.61 2.15 -8.63
C HIS A 81 0.28 1.67 -9.78
N LEU A 82 1.40 2.36 -10.05
CA LEU A 82 2.25 2.00 -11.20
C LEU A 82 2.96 0.65 -10.98
N ALA A 83 3.51 0.39 -9.79
CA ALA A 83 4.17 -0.87 -9.50
C ALA A 83 3.18 -2.05 -9.51
N HIS A 84 1.98 -1.90 -8.91
CA HIS A 84 0.97 -2.96 -8.95
C HIS A 84 0.41 -3.18 -10.36
N GLY A 85 0.21 -2.10 -11.13
CA GLY A 85 -0.20 -2.19 -12.54
C GLY A 85 0.84 -2.95 -13.38
N ASN A 86 2.13 -2.65 -13.20
CA ASN A 86 3.22 -3.32 -13.91
C ASN A 86 3.29 -4.84 -13.62
N LEU A 87 2.94 -5.25 -12.41
CA LEU A 87 2.92 -6.67 -12.00
C LEU A 87 1.58 -7.38 -12.28
N GLY A 88 0.57 -6.66 -12.75
CA GLY A 88 -0.78 -7.22 -12.96
C GLY A 88 -1.51 -7.56 -11.66
N CYS A 89 -1.21 -6.85 -10.58
CA CYS A 89 -1.86 -7.02 -9.27
C CYS A 89 -3.30 -6.49 -9.27
N THR A 90 -4.10 -6.95 -8.31
CA THR A 90 -5.45 -6.41 -8.11
C THR A 90 -5.42 -5.26 -7.12
N SER A 91 -5.93 -4.09 -7.52
CA SER A 91 -6.04 -2.91 -6.67
C SER A 91 -7.49 -2.51 -6.43
N TYR A 92 -7.80 -2.09 -5.22
CA TYR A 92 -9.05 -1.48 -4.83
C TYR A 92 -8.78 -0.05 -4.37
N ILE A 93 -9.47 0.92 -4.97
CA ILE A 93 -9.35 2.33 -4.59
C ILE A 93 -10.36 2.62 -3.49
N ASN A 94 -9.85 2.97 -2.31
CA ASN A 94 -10.67 3.27 -1.15
C ASN A 94 -11.28 4.67 -1.26
N GLU A 95 -12.60 4.79 -1.06
CA GLU A 95 -13.35 6.04 -1.24
C GLU A 95 -12.95 7.11 -0.21
N SER A 96 -12.66 6.67 1.01
CA SER A 96 -12.19 7.55 2.09
C SER A 96 -11.64 6.73 3.26
N LEU A 97 -10.76 7.33 4.06
CA LEU A 97 -10.18 6.69 5.25
C LEU A 97 -11.24 6.21 6.26
N ARG A 98 -12.42 6.84 6.26
CA ARG A 98 -13.56 6.44 7.08
C ARG A 98 -14.01 5.01 6.79
N TYR A 99 -13.92 4.57 5.55
CA TYR A 99 -14.38 3.25 5.10
C TYR A 99 -13.27 2.21 5.00
N ALA A 100 -12.02 2.58 5.26
CA ALA A 100 -10.86 1.70 5.09
C ALA A 100 -11.01 0.34 5.80
N THR A 101 -11.45 0.32 7.06
CA THR A 101 -11.65 -0.93 7.82
C THR A 101 -12.72 -1.84 7.21
N ARG A 102 -13.82 -1.26 6.70
CA ARG A 102 -14.85 -2.01 5.97
C ARG A 102 -14.28 -2.61 4.70
N ASN A 103 -13.58 -1.80 3.92
CA ASN A 103 -13.03 -2.18 2.63
C ASN A 103 -11.90 -3.22 2.79
N PHE A 104 -11.10 -3.15 3.85
CA PHE A 104 -10.13 -4.21 4.18
C PHE A 104 -10.81 -5.56 4.42
N LYS A 105 -11.92 -5.59 5.16
CA LYS A 105 -12.66 -6.83 5.42
C LYS A 105 -13.29 -7.40 4.16
N GLU A 106 -13.83 -6.54 3.30
CA GLU A 106 -14.51 -6.92 2.06
C GLU A 106 -13.50 -7.38 1.01
N PHE A 107 -12.50 -6.57 0.75
CA PHE A 107 -11.52 -6.81 -0.30
C PHE A 107 -10.41 -7.79 0.09
N LYS A 108 -10.13 -7.96 1.38
CA LYS A 108 -9.14 -8.88 1.95
C LYS A 108 -7.74 -8.68 1.33
N PRO A 109 -7.14 -7.49 1.48
CA PRO A 109 -5.81 -7.26 0.94
C PRO A 109 -4.79 -8.20 1.60
N ASN A 110 -3.79 -8.60 0.83
CA ASN A 110 -2.62 -9.31 1.35
C ASN A 110 -1.40 -8.39 1.51
N SER A 111 -1.48 -7.18 1.00
CA SER A 111 -0.45 -6.13 1.11
C SER A 111 -1.09 -4.77 1.31
N LEU A 112 -0.41 -3.90 2.06
CA LEU A 112 -0.78 -2.50 2.25
C LEU A 112 0.44 -1.61 2.09
N ILE A 113 0.23 -0.43 1.53
CA ILE A 113 1.22 0.65 1.48
C ILE A 113 0.68 1.78 2.34
N LEU A 114 1.43 2.14 3.37
CA LEU A 114 0.98 3.08 4.40
C LEU A 114 2.06 4.13 4.68
N VAL A 115 1.64 5.24 5.27
CA VAL A 115 2.54 6.18 5.93
C VAL A 115 2.57 5.91 7.43
N PRO A 116 3.65 6.29 8.16
CA PRO A 116 3.80 6.03 9.59
C PRO A 116 2.58 6.44 10.40
N LEU A 117 2.10 7.67 10.23
CA LEU A 117 0.94 8.19 10.95
C LEU A 117 -0.32 7.32 10.84
N PHE A 118 -0.53 6.69 9.67
CA PHE A 118 -1.67 5.81 9.47
C PHE A 118 -1.47 4.49 10.23
N LEU A 119 -0.28 3.90 10.15
CA LEU A 119 0.05 2.67 10.88
C LEU A 119 0.01 2.89 12.41
N GLU A 120 0.56 3.99 12.91
CA GLU A 120 0.50 4.38 14.32
C GLU A 120 -0.94 4.55 14.81
N THR A 121 -1.80 5.13 13.97
CA THR A 121 -3.22 5.29 14.28
C THR A 121 -3.93 3.93 14.39
N ILE A 122 -3.64 3.01 13.49
CA ILE A 122 -4.17 1.63 13.54
C ILE A 122 -3.63 0.92 14.79
N HIS A 123 -2.34 0.97 15.03
CA HIS A 123 -1.68 0.37 16.19
C HIS A 123 -2.31 0.85 17.50
N ARG A 124 -2.49 2.17 17.66
CA ARG A 124 -3.16 2.76 18.82
C ARG A 124 -4.59 2.23 19.00
N LYS A 125 -5.40 2.20 17.93
CA LYS A 125 -6.76 1.68 17.99
C LYS A 125 -6.82 0.20 18.41
N ILE A 126 -5.90 -0.61 17.91
CA ILE A 126 -5.79 -2.03 18.30
C ILE A 126 -5.50 -2.14 19.80
N TRP A 127 -4.52 -1.38 20.31
CA TRP A 127 -4.19 -1.40 21.73
C TRP A 127 -5.29 -0.85 22.62
N ASP A 128 -6.03 0.15 22.17
CA ASP A 128 -7.19 0.68 22.90
C ASP A 128 -8.29 -0.40 23.06
N GLU A 129 -8.58 -1.16 22.02
CA GLU A 129 -9.52 -2.28 22.09
C GLU A 129 -9.02 -3.43 23.00
N ILE A 130 -7.73 -3.75 22.95
CA ILE A 130 -7.11 -4.74 23.84
C ILE A 130 -7.23 -4.30 25.30
N ARG A 131 -6.99 -3.01 25.61
CA ARG A 131 -7.12 -2.44 26.96
C ARG A 131 -8.56 -2.46 27.43
N LYS A 132 -9.53 -2.07 26.60
CA LYS A 132 -10.97 -2.15 26.92
C LYS A 132 -11.39 -3.57 27.29
N LYS A 133 -10.86 -4.57 26.57
CA LYS A 133 -11.10 -6.00 26.85
C LYS A 133 -10.28 -6.52 28.03
N LYS A 134 -9.43 -5.72 28.69
CA LYS A 134 -8.52 -6.11 29.78
C LYS A 134 -7.56 -7.26 29.41
N MET A 135 -7.18 -7.35 28.13
CA MET A 135 -6.35 -8.45 27.60
C MET A 135 -4.88 -8.08 27.40
N GLU A 136 -4.44 -6.90 27.84
CA GLU A 136 -3.08 -6.39 27.56
C GLU A 136 -1.97 -7.37 27.96
N LYS A 137 -2.00 -7.89 29.20
CA LYS A 137 -0.98 -8.84 29.67
C LYS A 137 -0.97 -10.13 28.83
N LYS A 138 -2.16 -10.65 28.49
CA LYS A 138 -2.31 -11.86 27.68
C LYS A 138 -1.73 -11.66 26.27
N VAL A 139 -2.01 -10.53 25.63
CA VAL A 139 -1.51 -10.21 24.29
C VAL A 139 0.01 -10.03 24.31
N ARG A 140 0.58 -9.30 25.29
CA ARG A 140 2.04 -9.14 25.42
C ARG A 140 2.75 -10.48 25.62
N SER A 141 2.22 -11.36 26.48
CA SER A 141 2.76 -12.72 26.65
C SER A 141 2.67 -13.53 25.36
N ALA A 142 1.55 -13.46 24.66
CA ALA A 142 1.38 -14.13 23.37
C ALA A 142 2.38 -13.63 22.32
N MET A 143 2.65 -12.31 22.26
CA MET A 143 3.67 -11.75 21.39
C MET A 143 5.06 -12.28 21.71
N ALA A 144 5.45 -12.31 22.99
CA ALA A 144 6.76 -12.82 23.40
C ALA A 144 6.92 -14.32 23.03
N ILE A 145 5.89 -15.14 23.25
CA ILE A 145 5.88 -16.55 22.85
C ILE A 145 6.00 -16.70 21.33
N ALA A 146 5.20 -15.95 20.57
CA ALA A 146 5.21 -16.02 19.10
C ALA A 146 6.58 -15.62 18.52
N LEU A 147 7.22 -14.57 19.06
CA LEU A 147 8.56 -14.14 18.64
C LEU A 147 9.63 -15.18 18.99
N THR A 148 9.51 -15.84 20.15
CA THR A 148 10.43 -16.91 20.53
C THR A 148 10.31 -18.12 19.61
N LEU A 149 9.08 -18.56 19.32
CA LEU A 149 8.83 -19.67 18.39
C LEU A 149 9.30 -19.33 16.96
N LEU A 150 9.10 -18.09 16.51
CA LEU A 150 9.57 -17.66 15.21
C LEU A 150 11.09 -17.82 15.05
N LYS A 151 11.87 -17.56 16.11
CA LYS A 151 13.33 -17.77 16.11
C LYS A 151 13.72 -19.25 15.94
N THR A 152 12.86 -20.18 16.29
CA THR A 152 13.06 -21.63 16.08
C THR A 152 12.48 -22.13 14.76
N GLY A 153 11.99 -21.20 13.89
CA GLY A 153 11.40 -21.53 12.59
C GLY A 153 9.90 -21.85 12.63
N VAL A 154 9.27 -21.77 13.80
CA VAL A 154 7.82 -22.04 13.93
C VAL A 154 7.04 -20.73 13.95
N ASP A 155 6.27 -20.47 12.90
CA ASP A 155 5.42 -19.26 12.82
C ASP A 155 3.98 -19.57 13.25
N VAL A 156 3.61 -19.08 14.44
CA VAL A 156 2.27 -19.22 15.01
C VAL A 156 1.44 -17.94 14.99
N ARG A 157 1.99 -16.86 14.40
CA ARG A 157 1.42 -15.50 14.46
C ARG A 157 0.03 -15.43 13.83
N GLU A 158 -0.18 -16.04 12.68
CA GLU A 158 -1.47 -16.04 11.99
C GLU A 158 -2.57 -16.66 12.88
N LYS A 159 -2.28 -17.78 13.55
CA LYS A 159 -3.22 -18.45 14.44
C LYS A 159 -3.46 -17.67 15.74
N MET A 160 -2.39 -17.17 16.35
CA MET A 160 -2.47 -16.49 17.65
C MET A 160 -3.13 -15.11 17.57
N PHE A 161 -2.98 -14.41 16.44
CA PHE A 161 -3.48 -13.04 16.25
C PHE A 161 -4.58 -12.95 15.18
N SER A 162 -5.30 -14.05 14.96
CA SER A 162 -6.36 -14.14 13.94
C SER A 162 -7.45 -13.07 14.07
N GLU A 163 -7.82 -12.68 15.30
CA GLU A 163 -8.79 -11.59 15.52
C GLU A 163 -8.25 -10.23 15.03
N ILE A 164 -6.94 -9.98 15.20
CA ILE A 164 -6.30 -8.74 14.73
C ILE A 164 -6.20 -8.77 13.20
N THR A 165 -5.74 -9.87 12.62
CA THR A 165 -5.63 -10.00 11.16
C THR A 165 -7.00 -9.99 10.48
N ALA A 166 -8.05 -10.47 11.13
CA ALA A 166 -9.42 -10.41 10.63
C ALA A 166 -9.92 -8.96 10.45
N ALA A 167 -9.40 -8.00 11.22
CA ALA A 167 -9.71 -6.58 11.02
C ALA A 167 -9.22 -6.05 9.65
N PHE A 168 -8.21 -6.70 9.07
CA PHE A 168 -7.66 -6.44 7.74
C PHE A 168 -8.14 -7.45 6.68
N GLY A 169 -9.19 -8.21 6.97
CA GLY A 169 -9.73 -9.22 6.06
C GLY A 169 -9.06 -10.59 6.13
N GLY A 170 -8.13 -10.81 7.09
CA GLY A 170 -7.53 -12.11 7.38
C GLY A 170 -6.52 -12.64 6.35
N LYS A 171 -6.11 -11.82 5.37
CA LYS A 171 -5.17 -12.23 4.31
C LYS A 171 -3.88 -11.41 4.29
N LEU A 172 -3.76 -10.42 5.19
CA LEU A 172 -2.64 -9.51 5.23
C LEU A 172 -1.33 -10.25 5.56
N LYS A 173 -0.34 -10.13 4.69
CA LYS A 173 0.98 -10.75 4.81
C LYS A 173 2.05 -9.75 5.19
N TYR A 174 1.99 -8.55 4.62
CA TYR A 174 2.98 -7.50 4.85
C TYR A 174 2.41 -6.12 4.65
N ILE A 175 3.03 -5.16 5.33
CA ILE A 175 2.75 -3.73 5.21
C ILE A 175 4.07 -3.05 4.81
N ILE A 176 4.03 -2.21 3.79
CA ILE A 176 5.15 -1.36 3.40
C ILE A 176 4.87 0.03 3.96
N VAL A 177 5.83 0.57 4.69
CA VAL A 177 5.70 1.87 5.33
C VAL A 177 6.81 2.78 4.83
N GLY A 178 6.44 3.98 4.41
CA GLY A 178 7.39 4.96 3.88
C GLY A 178 6.89 6.39 3.97
N GLY A 179 7.71 7.32 3.47
CA GLY A 179 7.37 8.74 3.40
C GLY A 179 7.72 9.55 4.64
N ALA A 180 7.97 8.92 5.79
CA ALA A 180 8.42 9.57 7.02
C ALA A 180 9.08 8.54 7.97
N PRO A 181 9.82 8.97 9.00
CA PRO A 181 10.32 8.09 10.05
C PRO A 181 9.16 7.42 10.80
N ILE A 182 9.35 6.16 11.20
CA ILE A 182 8.40 5.41 12.03
C ILE A 182 9.04 5.09 13.38
N ASP A 183 8.21 5.04 14.43
CA ASP A 183 8.66 4.61 15.75
C ASP A 183 9.11 3.13 15.69
N PRO A 184 10.40 2.83 16.03
CA PRO A 184 10.90 1.46 16.04
C PRO A 184 10.13 0.49 16.93
N GLN A 185 9.37 0.98 17.92
CA GLN A 185 8.55 0.13 18.79
C GLN A 185 7.30 -0.42 18.10
N ILE A 186 6.97 0.09 16.92
CA ILE A 186 5.79 -0.33 16.14
C ILE A 186 6.16 -1.38 15.09
N ILE A 187 7.44 -1.48 14.75
CA ILE A 187 7.99 -2.46 13.81
C ILE A 187 8.42 -3.72 14.55
#